data_9c2d8cc2424511e6771d2cdc3421af2b
#
_entry.id   9c2d8cc2424511e6771d2cdc3421af2b
#
_cell.length_a   1.000
_cell.length_b   1.000
_cell.length_c   1.000
_cell.angle_alpha   90.00
_cell.angle_beta   90.00
_cell.angle_gamma   90.00
#
_symmetry.space_group_name_H-M   'P 1'
#
loop_
_entity.id
_entity.type
_entity.pdbx_description
1 polymer ?
#
loop_
_entity_poly.entity_id
_entity_poly.type
_entity_poly.pdbx_seq_one_letter_code
_entity_poly.pdbx_strand_id
1 'polypeptide(L)'
;PLQVVGAINANHALLAKRAGFRAIYLSGGGVAAGSLGLPDLGISTLDDVLTDVRRITDVCDLPLLVDVDTGFGPSAFNVARTTRTMIKMGAAGMHIEDQVGAKRCGHRPNKEIVSKDEMVDRIKAAVDARTDAGFVIMARTDALAVEGLDAALERAVACVEAGADMIFPEAMTELDMYGKFVEVVKVPVLANITEFG
;
A
#
# COMPACT_ATOMS: atom_id res chain seq x y z
N PRO A 1 7.04 17.75 2.99
CA PRO A 1 6.36 16.50 2.64
C PRO A 1 6.60 16.15 1.16
N LEU A 2 6.65 14.86 0.84
CA LEU A 2 6.67 14.37 -0.53
C LEU A 2 5.23 14.13 -0.98
N GLN A 3 4.81 14.74 -2.09
CA GLN A 3 3.54 14.39 -2.73
C GLN A 3 3.75 13.20 -3.65
N VAL A 4 2.94 12.16 -3.45
CA VAL A 4 2.90 10.96 -4.28
C VAL A 4 1.56 10.95 -5.01
N VAL A 5 1.59 11.23 -6.31
CA VAL A 5 0.36 11.40 -7.10
C VAL A 5 -0.08 10.10 -7.76
N GLY A 6 -1.38 9.85 -7.81
CA GLY A 6 -1.96 8.68 -8.47
C GLY A 6 -1.71 8.66 -9.99
N ALA A 7 -1.19 7.53 -10.49
CA ALA A 7 -0.94 7.29 -11.91
C ALA A 7 -1.30 5.85 -12.25
N ILE A 8 -2.48 5.63 -12.80
CA ILE A 8 -3.02 4.29 -13.09
C ILE A 8 -2.64 3.75 -14.48
N ASN A 9 -1.86 4.49 -15.25
CA ASN A 9 -1.35 4.05 -16.55
C ASN A 9 -0.10 4.84 -16.94
N ALA A 10 0.57 4.40 -17.98
CA ALA A 10 1.81 4.99 -18.50
C ALA A 10 1.67 6.47 -18.86
N ASN A 11 0.56 6.88 -19.46
CA ASN A 11 0.34 8.29 -19.81
C ASN A 11 0.20 9.20 -18.58
N HIS A 12 -0.53 8.74 -17.55
CA HIS A 12 -0.62 9.47 -16.28
C HIS A 12 0.75 9.62 -15.61
N ALA A 13 1.60 8.58 -15.65
CA ALA A 13 2.95 8.65 -15.11
C ALA A 13 3.81 9.69 -15.83
N LEU A 14 3.74 9.76 -17.17
CA LEU A 14 4.42 10.78 -17.95
C LEU A 14 3.90 12.20 -17.67
N LEU A 15 2.61 12.36 -17.50
CA LEU A 15 2.01 13.65 -17.13
C LEU A 15 2.43 14.09 -15.73
N ALA A 16 2.45 13.16 -14.75
CA ALA A 16 2.93 13.43 -13.41
C ALA A 16 4.41 13.88 -13.41
N LYS A 17 5.26 13.19 -14.17
CA LYS A 17 6.67 13.59 -14.35
C LYS A 17 6.80 14.99 -14.94
N ARG A 18 6.06 15.29 -16.02
CA ARG A 18 6.03 16.62 -16.65
C ARG A 18 5.53 17.72 -15.74
N ALA A 19 4.60 17.41 -14.83
CA ALA A 19 4.08 18.33 -13.84
C ALA A 19 5.05 18.57 -12.65
N GLY A 20 6.19 17.86 -12.61
CA GLY A 20 7.23 18.04 -11.59
C GLY A 20 7.04 17.21 -10.32
N PHE A 21 6.15 16.23 -10.32
CA PHE A 21 6.05 15.28 -9.22
C PHE A 21 7.30 14.41 -9.14
N ARG A 22 7.66 14.00 -7.92
CA ARG A 22 8.88 13.25 -7.64
C ARG A 22 8.64 11.78 -7.27
N ALA A 23 7.39 11.38 -7.14
CA ALA A 23 6.97 10.02 -6.92
C ALA A 23 5.53 9.84 -7.41
N ILE A 24 5.17 8.61 -7.78
CA ILE A 24 3.85 8.23 -8.29
C ILE A 24 3.31 7.00 -7.57
N TYR A 25 1.99 6.86 -7.60
CA TYR A 25 1.28 5.80 -6.91
C TYR A 25 0.35 5.04 -7.85
N LEU A 26 0.48 3.72 -7.90
CA LEU A 26 -0.44 2.82 -8.59
C LEU A 26 -1.43 2.23 -7.57
N SER A 27 -2.65 2.75 -7.57
CA SER A 27 -3.74 2.28 -6.72
C SER A 27 -4.31 0.96 -7.23
N GLY A 28 -4.53 -0.02 -6.34
CA GLY A 28 -5.25 -1.26 -6.66
C GLY A 28 -6.69 -0.99 -7.10
N GLY A 29 -7.40 -0.09 -6.43
CA GLY A 29 -8.71 0.39 -6.85
C GLY A 29 -8.69 1.09 -8.20
N GLY A 30 -7.61 1.83 -8.51
CA GLY A 30 -7.38 2.45 -9.81
C GLY A 30 -7.19 1.43 -10.93
N VAL A 31 -6.44 0.35 -10.69
CA VAL A 31 -6.29 -0.78 -11.63
C VAL A 31 -7.61 -1.49 -11.82
N ALA A 32 -8.31 -1.84 -10.73
CA ALA A 32 -9.61 -2.50 -10.82
C ALA A 32 -10.60 -1.70 -11.68
N ALA A 33 -10.78 -0.42 -11.39
CA ALA A 33 -11.72 0.43 -12.12
C ALA A 33 -11.24 0.81 -13.53
N GLY A 34 -9.98 1.26 -13.66
CA GLY A 34 -9.48 1.86 -14.89
C GLY A 34 -9.01 0.85 -15.93
N SER A 35 -8.39 -0.25 -15.50
CA SER A 35 -7.86 -1.28 -16.42
C SER A 35 -8.82 -2.43 -16.64
N LEU A 36 -9.58 -2.82 -15.60
CA LEU A 36 -10.43 -4.01 -15.63
C LEU A 36 -11.94 -3.69 -15.71
N GLY A 37 -12.36 -2.48 -15.36
CA GLY A 37 -13.78 -2.12 -15.25
C GLY A 37 -14.49 -2.84 -14.10
N LEU A 38 -13.76 -3.20 -13.05
CA LEU A 38 -14.23 -3.94 -11.89
C LEU A 38 -14.25 -3.06 -10.62
N PRO A 39 -15.10 -3.39 -9.63
CA PRO A 39 -15.05 -2.73 -8.34
C PRO A 39 -13.82 -3.14 -7.53
N ASP A 40 -13.38 -2.27 -6.61
CA ASP A 40 -12.27 -2.50 -5.67
C ASP A 40 -12.71 -3.43 -4.52
N LEU A 41 -12.70 -4.73 -4.79
CA LEU A 41 -13.16 -5.80 -3.89
C LEU A 41 -12.18 -6.99 -3.83
N GLY A 42 -10.89 -6.79 -4.09
CA GLY A 42 -9.90 -7.86 -4.09
C GLY A 42 -10.05 -8.85 -5.27
N ILE A 43 -10.64 -8.39 -6.38
CA ILE A 43 -10.85 -9.22 -7.59
C ILE A 43 -9.60 -9.22 -8.47
N SER A 44 -8.84 -8.13 -8.46
CA SER A 44 -7.61 -7.99 -9.23
C SER A 44 -6.57 -9.02 -8.80
N THR A 45 -5.88 -9.58 -9.78
CA THR A 45 -4.77 -10.51 -9.54
C THR A 45 -3.43 -9.79 -9.54
N LEU A 46 -2.39 -10.48 -9.06
CA LEU A 46 -1.02 -9.97 -9.17
C LEU A 46 -0.65 -9.62 -10.62
N ASP A 47 -1.02 -10.47 -11.58
CA ASP A 47 -0.68 -10.28 -13.00
C ASP A 47 -1.40 -9.06 -13.61
N ASP A 48 -2.61 -8.76 -13.18
CA ASP A 48 -3.32 -7.54 -13.59
C ASP A 48 -2.55 -6.29 -13.17
N VAL A 49 -2.15 -6.22 -11.90
CA VAL A 49 -1.39 -5.08 -11.37
C VAL A 49 -0.01 -4.99 -12.00
N LEU A 50 0.69 -6.11 -12.17
CA LEU A 50 2.02 -6.16 -12.82
C LEU A 50 1.98 -5.68 -14.27
N THR A 51 0.87 -5.85 -14.97
CA THR A 51 0.70 -5.35 -16.33
C THR A 51 0.82 -3.84 -16.37
N ASP A 52 0.19 -3.13 -15.44
CA ASP A 52 0.27 -1.67 -15.36
C ASP A 52 1.59 -1.20 -14.74
N VAL A 53 2.13 -1.91 -13.74
CA VAL A 53 3.48 -1.63 -13.20
C VAL A 53 4.49 -1.61 -14.34
N ARG A 54 4.57 -2.67 -15.14
CA ARG A 54 5.50 -2.77 -16.27
C ARG A 54 5.33 -1.63 -17.26
N ARG A 55 4.09 -1.32 -17.67
CA ARG A 55 3.79 -0.23 -18.61
C ARG A 55 4.25 1.13 -18.09
N ILE A 56 4.13 1.36 -16.78
CA ILE A 56 4.57 2.59 -16.13
C ILE A 56 6.10 2.65 -16.04
N THR A 57 6.74 1.60 -15.54
CA THR A 57 8.20 1.57 -15.33
C THR A 57 8.99 1.55 -16.64
N ASP A 58 8.41 1.04 -17.73
CA ASP A 58 9.03 1.08 -19.07
C ASP A 58 9.20 2.51 -19.61
N VAL A 59 8.36 3.47 -19.20
CA VAL A 59 8.34 4.83 -19.77
C VAL A 59 8.66 5.94 -18.77
N CYS A 60 8.61 5.65 -17.47
CA CYS A 60 8.74 6.64 -16.39
C CYS A 60 9.72 6.13 -15.33
N ASP A 61 10.72 6.95 -15.01
CA ASP A 61 11.77 6.69 -14.03
C ASP A 61 11.44 7.25 -12.63
N LEU A 62 10.26 7.82 -12.42
CA LEU A 62 9.83 8.26 -11.09
C LEU A 62 9.65 7.04 -10.18
N PRO A 63 10.05 7.14 -8.89
CA PRO A 63 9.75 6.11 -7.91
C PRO A 63 8.27 5.77 -7.89
N LEU A 64 7.93 4.50 -8.09
CA LEU A 64 6.57 3.97 -8.12
C LEU A 64 6.26 3.22 -6.83
N LEU A 65 5.27 3.71 -6.06
CA LEU A 65 4.65 3.00 -4.95
C LEU A 65 3.44 2.22 -5.47
N VAL A 66 3.34 0.94 -5.15
CA VAL A 66 2.28 0.05 -5.65
C VAL A 66 1.41 -0.45 -4.50
N ASP A 67 0.11 -0.39 -4.70
CA ASP A 67 -0.90 -1.05 -3.87
C ASP A 67 -0.92 -2.55 -4.21
N VAL A 68 -0.62 -3.40 -3.22
CA VAL A 68 -0.66 -4.84 -3.40
C VAL A 68 -1.78 -5.52 -2.61
N ASP A 69 -2.81 -4.75 -2.26
CA ASP A 69 -3.95 -5.24 -1.46
C ASP A 69 -3.45 -6.01 -0.22
N THR A 70 -3.93 -7.24 -0.04
CA THR A 70 -3.53 -8.14 1.04
C THR A 70 -2.35 -9.06 0.69
N GLY A 71 -1.65 -8.81 -0.44
CA GLY A 71 -0.49 -9.57 -0.91
C GLY A 71 -0.77 -10.59 -2.00
N PHE A 72 -1.95 -10.56 -2.62
CA PHE A 72 -2.40 -11.45 -3.71
C PHE A 72 -2.35 -12.94 -3.36
N GLY A 73 -2.83 -13.28 -2.17
CA GLY A 73 -3.00 -14.65 -1.71
C GLY A 73 -2.86 -14.81 -0.20
N PRO A 74 -3.35 -15.93 0.37
CA PRO A 74 -3.54 -16.06 1.81
C PRO A 74 -2.29 -16.44 2.60
N SER A 75 -1.16 -16.72 1.95
CA SER A 75 0.03 -17.22 2.63
C SER A 75 1.22 -16.27 2.56
N ALA A 76 2.14 -16.39 3.51
CA ALA A 76 3.44 -15.72 3.50
C ALA A 76 4.21 -15.92 2.18
N PHE A 77 4.05 -17.07 1.53
CA PHE A 77 4.67 -17.35 0.23
C PHE A 77 4.10 -16.50 -0.89
N ASN A 78 2.80 -16.16 -0.84
CA ASN A 78 2.20 -15.22 -1.80
C ASN A 78 2.79 -13.82 -1.61
N VAL A 79 2.88 -13.33 -0.37
CA VAL A 79 3.48 -12.02 -0.06
C VAL A 79 4.94 -11.98 -0.51
N ALA A 80 5.73 -13.02 -0.20
CA ALA A 80 7.12 -13.13 -0.62
C ALA A 80 7.27 -13.13 -2.16
N ARG A 81 6.40 -13.83 -2.88
CA ARG A 81 6.35 -13.82 -4.35
C ARG A 81 6.04 -12.41 -4.87
N THR A 82 5.02 -11.77 -4.32
CA THR A 82 4.60 -10.42 -4.68
C THR A 82 5.75 -9.43 -4.52
N THR A 83 6.40 -9.42 -3.35
CA THR A 83 7.54 -8.55 -3.06
C THR A 83 8.67 -8.69 -4.09
N ARG A 84 9.13 -9.94 -4.31
CA ARG A 84 10.20 -10.19 -5.30
C ARG A 84 9.81 -9.76 -6.71
N THR A 85 8.54 -9.96 -7.06
CA THR A 85 8.07 -9.62 -8.40
C THR A 85 7.95 -8.11 -8.59
N MET A 86 7.47 -7.36 -7.59
CA MET A 86 7.42 -5.90 -7.62
C MET A 86 8.82 -5.29 -7.78
N ILE A 87 9.80 -5.77 -7.02
CA ILE A 87 11.21 -5.36 -7.15
C ILE A 87 11.71 -5.63 -8.56
N LYS A 88 11.50 -6.84 -9.08
CA LYS A 88 11.92 -7.24 -10.43
C LYS A 88 11.29 -6.37 -11.53
N MET A 89 10.06 -5.89 -11.32
CA MET A 89 9.35 -5.02 -12.27
C MET A 89 9.69 -3.54 -12.11
N GLY A 90 10.63 -3.19 -11.22
CA GLY A 90 11.14 -1.82 -11.07
C GLY A 90 10.27 -0.90 -10.19
N ALA A 91 9.34 -1.43 -9.41
CA ALA A 91 8.67 -0.66 -8.38
C ALA A 91 9.68 -0.22 -7.31
N ALA A 92 9.50 0.98 -6.76
CA ALA A 92 10.34 1.52 -5.69
C ALA A 92 9.82 1.14 -4.28
N GLY A 93 8.57 0.72 -4.18
CA GLY A 93 7.97 0.28 -2.94
C GLY A 93 6.57 -0.28 -3.17
N MET A 94 6.05 -0.91 -2.13
CA MET A 94 4.68 -1.40 -2.08
C MET A 94 4.06 -1.13 -0.72
N HIS A 95 2.73 -1.05 -0.66
CA HIS A 95 2.03 -1.19 0.61
C HIS A 95 1.13 -2.41 0.61
N ILE A 96 1.05 -3.05 1.76
CA ILE A 96 0.22 -4.21 2.04
C ILE A 96 -0.67 -3.92 3.24
N GLU A 97 -1.94 -4.34 3.18
CA GLU A 97 -2.94 -4.01 4.19
C GLU A 97 -3.32 -5.20 5.08
N ASP A 98 -3.91 -4.87 6.25
CA ASP A 98 -4.36 -5.85 7.24
C ASP A 98 -5.82 -6.30 7.06
N GLN A 99 -6.46 -6.02 5.92
CA GLN A 99 -7.78 -6.56 5.63
C GLN A 99 -7.73 -8.07 5.35
N VAL A 100 -8.90 -8.73 5.49
CA VAL A 100 -9.08 -10.12 5.01
C VAL A 100 -9.04 -10.17 3.48
N GLY A 101 -8.88 -11.37 2.89
CA GLY A 101 -8.77 -11.51 1.44
C GLY A 101 -9.97 -11.00 0.65
N ALA A 102 -11.18 -11.02 1.24
CA ALA A 102 -12.37 -10.38 0.68
C ALA A 102 -12.44 -8.89 1.05
N LYS A 103 -11.37 -8.17 0.77
CA LYS A 103 -11.18 -6.77 1.15
C LYS A 103 -12.19 -5.82 0.50
N ARG A 104 -12.28 -4.60 1.05
CA ARG A 104 -13.07 -3.49 0.52
C ARG A 104 -12.21 -2.25 0.38
N CYS A 105 -12.65 -1.29 -0.43
CA CYS A 105 -12.05 0.04 -0.44
C CYS A 105 -12.00 0.62 0.99
N GLY A 106 -10.87 1.20 1.38
CA GLY A 106 -10.59 1.67 2.74
C GLY A 106 -11.57 2.70 3.29
N HIS A 107 -12.30 3.41 2.41
CA HIS A 107 -13.34 4.37 2.78
C HIS A 107 -14.75 3.75 2.88
N ARG A 108 -14.89 2.43 2.63
CA ARG A 108 -16.18 1.74 2.72
C ARG A 108 -16.40 1.14 4.11
N PRO A 109 -17.67 1.07 4.56
CA PRO A 109 -18.02 0.44 5.83
C PRO A 109 -17.89 -1.09 5.77
N ASN A 110 -17.96 -1.71 6.95
CA ASN A 110 -17.95 -3.17 7.15
C ASN A 110 -16.66 -3.84 6.65
N LYS A 111 -15.53 -3.20 6.87
CA LYS A 111 -14.22 -3.83 6.67
C LYS A 111 -14.01 -4.90 7.74
N GLU A 112 -13.36 -5.98 7.34
CA GLU A 112 -12.88 -7.02 8.23
C GLU A 112 -11.35 -7.06 8.13
N ILE A 113 -10.68 -7.15 9.27
CA ILE A 113 -9.22 -7.18 9.34
C ILE A 113 -8.74 -8.48 9.96
N VAL A 114 -7.55 -8.88 9.59
CA VAL A 114 -6.87 -10.04 10.19
C VAL A 114 -6.30 -9.69 11.56
N SER A 115 -5.88 -10.68 12.33
CA SER A 115 -5.21 -10.45 13.60
C SER A 115 -3.92 -9.62 13.40
N LYS A 116 -3.48 -8.93 14.47
CA LYS A 116 -2.21 -8.22 14.49
C LYS A 116 -1.05 -9.14 14.13
N ASP A 117 -1.03 -10.35 14.68
CA ASP A 117 0.03 -11.32 14.44
C ASP A 117 0.09 -11.77 12.97
N GLU A 118 -1.07 -11.98 12.31
CA GLU A 118 -1.11 -12.29 10.89
C GLU A 118 -0.59 -11.13 10.04
N MET A 119 -0.92 -9.89 10.38
CA MET A 119 -0.36 -8.74 9.67
C MET A 119 1.15 -8.62 9.87
N VAL A 120 1.65 -8.86 11.09
CA VAL A 120 3.09 -8.92 11.39
C VAL A 120 3.77 -10.00 10.54
N ASP A 121 3.16 -11.15 10.37
CA ASP A 121 3.69 -12.22 9.52
C ASP A 121 3.72 -11.84 8.03
N ARG A 122 2.71 -11.11 7.53
CA ARG A 122 2.73 -10.52 6.18
C ARG A 122 3.92 -9.59 6.00
N ILE A 123 4.17 -8.69 6.96
CA ILE A 123 5.30 -7.76 6.90
C ILE A 123 6.63 -8.50 6.94
N LYS A 124 6.81 -9.46 7.86
CA LYS A 124 8.04 -10.29 7.93
C LYS A 124 8.29 -11.03 6.62
N ALA A 125 7.25 -11.62 6.02
CA ALA A 125 7.37 -12.29 4.73
C ALA A 125 7.83 -11.36 3.61
N ALA A 126 7.35 -10.11 3.60
CA ALA A 126 7.79 -9.09 2.65
C ALA A 126 9.25 -8.69 2.90
N VAL A 127 9.62 -8.44 4.16
CA VAL A 127 10.99 -8.06 4.56
C VAL A 127 12.00 -9.16 4.21
N ASP A 128 11.70 -10.41 4.54
CA ASP A 128 12.55 -11.56 4.25
C ASP A 128 12.71 -11.81 2.73
N ALA A 129 11.69 -11.44 1.95
CA ALA A 129 11.71 -11.60 0.50
C ALA A 129 12.39 -10.43 -0.24
N ARG A 130 12.72 -9.34 0.46
CA ARG A 130 13.30 -8.14 -0.12
C ARG A 130 14.71 -8.40 -0.62
N THR A 131 14.92 -8.22 -1.93
CA THR A 131 16.22 -8.41 -2.60
C THR A 131 16.93 -7.11 -2.92
N ASP A 132 16.26 -5.98 -2.76
CA ASP A 132 16.79 -4.63 -2.94
C ASP A 132 16.59 -3.84 -1.64
N ALA A 133 17.66 -3.42 -1.00
CA ALA A 133 17.61 -2.66 0.26
C ALA A 133 16.94 -1.27 0.12
N GLY A 134 16.88 -0.73 -1.09
CA GLY A 134 16.18 0.52 -1.40
C GLY A 134 14.67 0.37 -1.58
N PHE A 135 14.16 -0.84 -1.70
CA PHE A 135 12.74 -1.09 -1.89
C PHE A 135 11.95 -0.87 -0.59
N VAL A 136 10.94 -0.01 -0.64
CA VAL A 136 10.13 0.36 0.54
C VAL A 136 9.01 -0.64 0.77
N ILE A 137 8.92 -1.16 2.00
CA ILE A 137 7.79 -1.96 2.48
C ILE A 137 6.98 -1.08 3.43
N MET A 138 5.76 -0.72 3.02
CA MET A 138 4.85 0.10 3.78
C MET A 138 3.71 -0.76 4.33
N ALA A 139 3.49 -0.71 5.63
CA ALA A 139 2.35 -1.38 6.25
C ALA A 139 1.14 -0.43 6.28
N ARG A 140 0.03 -0.86 5.68
CA ARG A 140 -1.25 -0.19 5.78
C ARG A 140 -2.10 -0.86 6.85
N THR A 141 -2.75 -0.07 7.69
CA THR A 141 -3.75 -0.57 8.64
C THR A 141 -5.10 0.11 8.43
N ASP A 142 -6.12 -0.70 8.35
CA ASP A 142 -7.53 -0.30 8.30
C ASP A 142 -8.22 -0.38 9.68
N ALA A 143 -7.46 -0.60 10.74
CA ALA A 143 -7.95 -0.88 12.08
C ALA A 143 -8.69 0.30 12.74
N LEU A 144 -8.45 1.55 12.33
CA LEU A 144 -9.17 2.70 12.89
C LEU A 144 -10.69 2.50 12.86
N ALA A 145 -11.20 2.08 11.72
CA ALA A 145 -12.65 1.92 11.52
C ALA A 145 -13.23 0.67 12.19
N VAL A 146 -12.41 -0.29 12.61
CA VAL A 146 -12.82 -1.60 13.15
C VAL A 146 -12.56 -1.70 14.65
N GLU A 147 -11.36 -1.29 15.09
CA GLU A 147 -10.86 -1.47 16.46
C GLU A 147 -10.57 -0.14 17.17
N GLY A 148 -10.60 0.99 16.44
CA GLY A 148 -10.29 2.32 16.97
C GLY A 148 -8.81 2.70 16.91
N LEU A 149 -8.52 3.93 17.35
CA LEU A 149 -7.21 4.57 17.17
C LEU A 149 -6.08 3.86 17.93
N ASP A 150 -6.31 3.48 19.18
CA ASP A 150 -5.27 2.87 20.02
C ASP A 150 -4.82 1.52 19.45
N ALA A 151 -5.75 0.70 19.00
CA ALA A 151 -5.45 -0.56 18.34
C ALA A 151 -4.73 -0.35 17.00
N ALA A 152 -5.12 0.66 16.21
CA ALA A 152 -4.44 1.00 14.97
C ALA A 152 -2.98 1.44 15.22
N LEU A 153 -2.73 2.22 16.27
CA LEU A 153 -1.38 2.60 16.68
C LEU A 153 -0.55 1.40 17.13
N GLU A 154 -1.13 0.49 17.94
CA GLU A 154 -0.45 -0.73 18.38
C GLU A 154 -0.05 -1.62 17.20
N ARG A 155 -0.94 -1.81 16.22
CA ARG A 155 -0.66 -2.56 14.99
C ARG A 155 0.46 -1.91 14.17
N ALA A 156 0.43 -0.59 14.03
CA ALA A 156 1.46 0.14 13.30
C ALA A 156 2.85 -0.03 13.94
N VAL A 157 2.94 0.06 15.28
CA VAL A 157 4.20 -0.19 16.01
C VAL A 157 4.69 -1.62 15.77
N ALA A 158 3.82 -2.62 15.89
CA ALA A 158 4.18 -4.01 15.65
C ALA A 158 4.67 -4.25 14.21
N CYS A 159 4.08 -3.57 13.21
CA CYS A 159 4.55 -3.64 11.83
C CYS A 159 5.94 -3.00 11.64
N VAL A 160 6.21 -1.87 12.31
CA VAL A 160 7.55 -1.24 12.28
C VAL A 160 8.59 -2.16 12.94
N GLU A 161 8.27 -2.75 14.08
CA GLU A 161 9.13 -3.74 14.75
C GLU A 161 9.38 -4.98 13.88
N ALA A 162 8.42 -5.34 13.02
CA ALA A 162 8.56 -6.41 12.03
C ALA A 162 9.40 -6.01 10.80
N GLY A 163 9.78 -4.74 10.67
CA GLY A 163 10.65 -4.23 9.61
C GLY A 163 9.96 -3.42 8.51
N ALA A 164 8.73 -2.94 8.72
CA ALA A 164 8.10 -1.98 7.81
C ALA A 164 8.86 -0.66 7.84
N ASP A 165 9.13 -0.10 6.66
CA ASP A 165 9.87 1.15 6.49
C ASP A 165 8.97 2.39 6.63
N MET A 166 7.66 2.23 6.39
CA MET A 166 6.66 3.31 6.43
C MET A 166 5.31 2.76 6.90
N ILE A 167 4.45 3.66 7.37
CA ILE A 167 3.08 3.34 7.78
C ILE A 167 2.07 4.13 6.96
N PHE A 168 0.97 3.46 6.59
CA PHE A 168 -0.19 4.03 5.94
C PHE A 168 -1.43 3.79 6.83
N PRO A 169 -1.80 4.75 7.70
CA PRO A 169 -3.03 4.66 8.47
C PRO A 169 -4.20 5.08 7.58
N GLU A 170 -5.10 4.16 7.30
CA GLU A 170 -6.23 4.39 6.39
C GLU A 170 -7.41 5.06 7.10
N ALA A 171 -8.13 5.90 6.34
CA ALA A 171 -9.40 6.51 6.74
C ALA A 171 -9.33 7.35 8.04
N MET A 172 -8.22 8.07 8.25
CA MET A 172 -8.11 9.05 9.33
C MET A 172 -9.07 10.21 9.05
N THR A 173 -9.81 10.62 10.07
CA THR A 173 -10.80 11.69 9.96
C THR A 173 -10.30 13.03 10.50
N GLU A 174 -9.23 13.02 11.28
CA GLU A 174 -8.68 14.21 11.93
C GLU A 174 -7.16 14.30 11.71
N LEU A 175 -6.65 15.49 11.47
CA LEU A 175 -5.21 15.72 11.28
C LEU A 175 -4.37 15.32 12.50
N ASP A 176 -4.90 15.49 13.69
CA ASP A 176 -4.23 15.14 14.94
C ASP A 176 -3.95 13.63 15.05
N MET A 177 -4.75 12.80 14.39
CA MET A 177 -4.51 11.35 14.34
C MET A 177 -3.20 11.04 13.62
N TYR A 178 -2.93 11.70 12.48
CA TYR A 178 -1.63 11.57 11.79
C TYR A 178 -0.47 11.99 12.66
N GLY A 179 -0.64 13.07 13.44
CA GLY A 179 0.37 13.54 14.41
C GLY A 179 0.72 12.44 15.42
N LYS A 180 -0.29 11.76 15.98
CA LYS A 180 -0.09 10.64 16.91
C LYS A 180 0.65 9.46 16.27
N PHE A 181 0.31 9.09 15.02
CA PHE A 181 1.05 8.05 14.30
C PHE A 181 2.53 8.44 14.15
N VAL A 182 2.82 9.64 13.65
CA VAL A 182 4.21 10.12 13.47
C VAL A 182 4.99 10.09 14.77
N GLU A 183 4.35 10.52 15.88
CA GLU A 183 4.97 10.53 17.19
C GLU A 183 5.31 9.14 17.71
N VAL A 184 4.44 8.16 17.47
CA VAL A 184 4.57 6.81 18.02
C VAL A 184 5.46 5.92 17.15
N VAL A 185 5.24 5.89 15.83
CA VAL A 185 5.92 4.91 14.94
C VAL A 185 7.35 5.30 14.57
N LYS A 186 7.71 6.60 14.63
CA LYS A 186 9.07 7.13 14.32
C LYS A 186 9.60 6.78 12.91
N VAL A 187 8.73 6.37 12.00
CA VAL A 187 9.02 6.18 10.57
C VAL A 187 8.11 7.11 9.76
N PRO A 188 8.38 7.34 8.47
CA PRO A 188 7.49 8.14 7.64
C PRO A 188 6.06 7.60 7.61
N VAL A 189 5.09 8.51 7.62
CA VAL A 189 3.66 8.19 7.57
C VAL A 189 3.07 8.76 6.29
N LEU A 190 2.36 7.92 5.52
CA LEU A 190 1.60 8.36 4.37
C LEU A 190 0.23 8.88 4.84
N ALA A 191 -0.09 10.11 4.46
CA ALA A 191 -1.42 10.68 4.66
C ALA A 191 -2.21 10.56 3.35
N ASN A 192 -3.26 9.72 3.36
CA ASN A 192 -4.21 9.60 2.27
C ASN A 192 -5.35 10.60 2.51
N ILE A 193 -5.25 11.77 1.90
CA ILE A 193 -6.25 12.83 2.07
C ILE A 193 -7.17 12.81 0.86
N THR A 194 -8.41 12.40 1.09
CA THR A 194 -9.44 12.27 0.07
C THR A 194 -10.64 13.14 0.43
N GLU A 195 -11.62 13.24 -0.49
CA GLU A 195 -12.89 13.92 -0.26
C GLU A 195 -13.80 13.23 0.76
N PHE A 196 -13.44 12.06 1.22
CA PHE A 196 -14.22 11.28 2.20
C PHE A 196 -13.69 11.39 3.65
N GLY A 197 -12.55 12.07 3.84
CA GLY A 197 -11.91 12.21 5.15
C GLY A 197 -11.42 13.60 5.42
#